data_fb65868c4a9e86bdc090d333574a3abc
#
_entry.id   fb65868c4a9e86bdc090d333574a3abc
#
_cell.length_a   1.000
_cell.length_b   1.000
_cell.length_c   1.000
_cell.angle_alpha   90.00
_cell.angle_beta   90.00
_cell.angle_gamma   90.00
#
_symmetry.space_group_name_H-M   'P 1'
#
loop_
_entity.id
_entity.type
_entity.pdbx_description
1 polymer ?
#
loop_
_entity_poly.entity_id
_entity_poly.type
_entity_poly.pdbx_seq_one_letter_code
_entity_poly.pdbx_strand_id
1 'polypeptide(L)'
;EIEGELAGTNTSCPYHPSHFRNQECTFCYCPFYPCEDPDLGEVAESPRLGRIWDCTHCNFIHRKDVASYVHGRLRASGISGPGDPALEELFRETKTKFHRKGKAVMILGATSDAGKSVIATAICRILNDRGYSVTPFKSQNMSLNSRVTHKGHEISMIQDLQARAAGVSRPSFRINPILMKPKGDGMSQVVLEGVPAGDYSSADYYSEFVPGPGTDALKRSIDFLQSRYDFVVMEGAGSPAEINIYDSDIANMRAAEAADADCILVVNVEW
;
A
#
# COMPACT_ATOMS: atom_id res chain seq x y z
N GLU A 1 -16.02 27.79 -2.77
CA GLU A 1 -15.33 28.97 -3.35
C GLU A 1 -13.84 28.67 -3.39
N ILE A 2 -13.25 28.65 -4.61
CA ILE A 2 -11.81 28.40 -4.82
C ILE A 2 -11.07 29.75 -4.83
N GLU A 3 -11.55 30.68 -4.01
CA GLU A 3 -10.93 31.99 -3.83
C GLU A 3 -9.90 31.93 -2.70
N GLY A 4 -8.66 32.24 -3.01
CA GLY A 4 -7.58 32.29 -2.01
C GLY A 4 -6.33 31.49 -2.38
N GLU A 5 -5.42 31.42 -1.44
CA GLU A 5 -4.22 30.58 -1.51
C GLU A 5 -4.53 29.14 -1.09
N LEU A 6 -3.61 28.22 -1.35
CA LEU A 6 -3.70 26.86 -0.85
C LEU A 6 -3.80 26.85 0.68
N ALA A 7 -4.65 25.97 1.23
CA ALA A 7 -4.84 25.84 2.67
C ALA A 7 -3.58 25.33 3.39
N GLY A 8 -2.73 24.61 2.67
CA GLY A 8 -1.59 23.92 3.26
C GLY A 8 -1.99 22.75 4.14
N THR A 9 -1.08 22.29 4.98
CA THR A 9 -1.33 21.23 5.96
C THR A 9 -2.05 21.77 7.18
N ASN A 10 -3.24 21.26 7.48
CA ASN A 10 -4.01 21.65 8.67
C ASN A 10 -3.81 20.66 9.83
N THR A 11 -2.81 20.91 10.67
CA THR A 11 -2.49 20.03 11.82
C THR A 11 -3.49 20.15 12.98
N SER A 12 -4.36 21.17 12.98
CA SER A 12 -5.41 21.32 13.99
C SER A 12 -6.71 20.58 13.65
N CYS A 13 -6.81 20.03 12.43
CA CYS A 13 -7.95 19.23 12.02
C CYS A 13 -8.01 17.91 12.79
N PRO A 14 -9.15 17.51 13.40
CA PRO A 14 -9.26 16.25 14.14
C PRO A 14 -9.08 15.01 13.27
N TYR A 15 -9.15 15.17 11.95
CA TYR A 15 -8.92 14.10 10.97
C TYR A 15 -7.49 14.08 10.41
N HIS A 16 -6.63 15.02 10.84
CA HIS A 16 -5.23 15.06 10.38
C HIS A 16 -4.33 14.10 11.18
N PRO A 17 -3.46 13.32 10.49
CA PRO A 17 -3.42 13.10 9.05
C PRO A 17 -4.46 12.07 8.61
N SER A 18 -5.28 12.39 7.60
CA SER A 18 -6.22 11.44 6.99
C SER A 18 -5.56 10.56 5.93
N HIS A 19 -4.50 11.06 5.29
CA HIS A 19 -3.74 10.41 4.23
C HIS A 19 -2.26 10.26 4.61
N PHE A 20 -1.52 11.37 4.71
CA PHE A 20 -0.11 11.39 5.12
C PHE A 20 0.23 12.73 5.80
N ARG A 21 1.36 12.78 6.50
CA ARG A 21 1.66 13.86 7.44
C ARG A 21 1.70 15.27 6.83
N ASN A 22 2.29 15.41 5.64
CA ASN A 22 2.38 16.71 4.92
C ASN A 22 1.32 16.87 3.83
N GLN A 23 0.15 16.24 4.02
CA GLN A 23 -0.94 16.35 3.08
C GLN A 23 -1.39 17.80 2.88
N GLU A 24 -1.72 18.14 1.63
CA GLU A 24 -2.37 19.39 1.29
C GLU A 24 -3.89 19.27 1.55
N CYS A 25 -4.45 20.19 2.30
CA CYS A 25 -5.83 20.14 2.76
C CYS A 25 -6.80 21.01 1.98
N THR A 26 -6.36 21.71 0.95
CA THR A 26 -7.22 22.57 0.09
C THR A 26 -8.41 21.79 -0.46
N PHE A 27 -8.18 20.56 -0.89
CA PHE A 27 -9.24 19.69 -1.40
C PHE A 27 -9.60 18.62 -0.37
N CYS A 28 -10.24 19.02 0.73
CA CYS A 28 -10.78 18.09 1.73
C CYS A 28 -11.82 17.15 1.10
N TYR A 29 -12.55 17.64 0.10
CA TYR A 29 -13.37 16.87 -0.84
C TYR A 29 -12.72 16.92 -2.20
N CYS A 30 -12.39 15.75 -2.76
CA CYS A 30 -11.77 15.68 -4.07
C CYS A 30 -12.69 16.26 -5.15
N PRO A 31 -12.22 17.23 -5.95
CA PRO A 31 -13.03 17.81 -7.02
C PRO A 31 -13.35 16.80 -8.13
N PHE A 32 -12.60 15.72 -8.22
CA PHE A 32 -12.76 14.65 -9.22
C PHE A 32 -13.60 13.46 -8.73
N TYR A 33 -14.21 13.55 -7.54
CA TYR A 33 -15.00 12.45 -7.00
C TYR A 33 -16.37 12.33 -7.68
N PRO A 34 -16.79 11.10 -8.07
CA PRO A 34 -16.01 9.88 -8.22
C PRO A 34 -15.19 9.88 -9.51
N CYS A 35 -13.87 9.74 -9.41
CA CYS A 35 -13.01 9.73 -10.61
C CYS A 35 -13.02 8.39 -11.36
N GLU A 36 -13.50 7.33 -10.73
CA GLU A 36 -13.59 5.95 -11.26
C GLU A 36 -12.27 5.38 -11.82
N ASP A 37 -11.15 5.95 -11.37
CA ASP A 37 -9.82 5.54 -11.81
C ASP A 37 -9.26 4.43 -10.91
N PRO A 38 -9.04 3.21 -11.44
CA PRO A 38 -8.62 2.05 -10.64
C PRO A 38 -7.26 2.21 -9.95
N ASP A 39 -6.41 3.12 -10.42
CA ASP A 39 -5.16 3.44 -9.72
C ASP A 39 -5.39 4.29 -8.47
N LEU A 40 -6.53 4.96 -8.35
CA LEU A 40 -6.81 5.92 -7.29
C LEU A 40 -7.90 5.45 -6.31
N GLY A 41 -8.78 4.55 -6.73
CA GLY A 41 -9.86 4.05 -5.92
C GLY A 41 -10.34 2.67 -6.33
N GLU A 42 -11.40 2.20 -5.70
CA GLU A 42 -12.07 0.94 -6.02
C GLU A 42 -13.56 1.03 -5.67
N VAL A 43 -14.38 0.19 -6.29
CA VAL A 43 -15.79 0.07 -5.91
C VAL A 43 -15.89 -0.71 -4.60
N ALA A 44 -16.60 -0.18 -3.63
CA ALA A 44 -16.86 -0.82 -2.34
C ALA A 44 -18.36 -0.83 -2.00
N GLU A 45 -18.77 -1.79 -1.20
CA GLU A 45 -20.13 -1.85 -0.65
C GLU A 45 -20.17 -1.16 0.71
N SER A 46 -21.04 -0.18 0.84
CA SER A 46 -21.31 0.52 2.09
C SER A 46 -22.63 0.03 2.67
N PRO A 47 -22.68 -0.37 3.96
CA PRO A 47 -23.94 -0.79 4.59
C PRO A 47 -25.04 0.27 4.58
N ARG A 48 -24.67 1.56 4.44
CA ARG A 48 -25.61 2.68 4.45
C ARG A 48 -25.92 3.26 3.08
N LEU A 49 -24.96 3.20 2.15
CA LEU A 49 -25.00 3.93 0.87
C LEU A 49 -25.02 3.00 -0.35
N GLY A 50 -24.94 1.67 -0.16
CA GLY A 50 -24.80 0.71 -1.26
C GLY A 50 -23.41 0.82 -1.92
N ARG A 51 -23.36 0.70 -3.25
CA ARG A 51 -22.10 0.81 -4.01
C ARG A 51 -21.59 2.24 -3.98
N ILE A 52 -20.35 2.39 -3.53
CA ILE A 52 -19.63 3.67 -3.46
C ILE A 52 -18.27 3.55 -4.12
N TRP A 53 -17.72 4.69 -4.54
CA TRP A 53 -16.32 4.79 -4.91
C TRP A 53 -15.47 5.01 -3.66
N ASP A 54 -14.64 4.02 -3.30
CA ASP A 54 -13.77 4.11 -2.14
C ASP A 54 -12.38 4.58 -2.56
N CYS A 55 -12.04 5.78 -2.19
CA CYS A 55 -10.74 6.41 -2.40
C CYS A 55 -9.96 6.63 -1.08
N THR A 56 -10.23 5.82 -0.05
CA THR A 56 -9.59 5.91 1.28
C THR A 56 -8.05 5.90 1.19
N HIS A 57 -7.48 5.18 0.24
CA HIS A 57 -6.04 5.09 0.04
C HIS A 57 -5.50 6.02 -1.06
N CYS A 58 -6.33 6.92 -1.60
CA CYS A 58 -5.90 7.86 -2.63
C CYS A 58 -5.17 9.05 -2.00
N ASN A 59 -3.88 9.17 -2.28
CA ASN A 59 -3.06 10.30 -1.85
C ASN A 59 -2.92 11.38 -2.94
N PHE A 60 -3.46 11.16 -4.14
CA PHE A 60 -3.17 11.93 -5.35
C PHE A 60 -3.45 13.42 -5.18
N ILE A 61 -4.70 13.80 -4.88
CA ILE A 61 -5.10 15.21 -4.75
C ILE A 61 -4.51 15.91 -3.51
N HIS A 62 -4.04 15.12 -2.52
CA HIS A 62 -3.43 15.64 -1.30
C HIS A 62 -1.93 15.90 -1.42
N ARG A 63 -1.34 15.60 -2.55
CA ARG A 63 0.03 16.00 -2.88
C ARG A 63 0.06 17.48 -3.23
N LYS A 64 1.00 18.23 -2.65
CA LYS A 64 1.11 19.68 -2.83
C LYS A 64 1.26 20.11 -4.29
N ASP A 65 2.06 19.38 -5.08
CA ASP A 65 2.28 19.63 -6.50
C ASP A 65 0.99 19.46 -7.31
N VAL A 66 0.22 18.40 -7.02
CA VAL A 66 -1.07 18.13 -7.67
C VAL A 66 -2.12 19.17 -7.26
N ALA A 67 -2.28 19.38 -5.95
CA ALA A 67 -3.25 20.35 -5.43
C ALA A 67 -3.00 21.76 -5.96
N SER A 68 -1.74 22.21 -6.00
CA SER A 68 -1.38 23.53 -6.55
C SER A 68 -1.77 23.66 -8.02
N TYR A 69 -1.49 22.64 -8.79
CA TYR A 69 -1.84 22.64 -10.21
C TYR A 69 -3.36 22.67 -10.44
N VAL A 70 -4.09 21.77 -9.78
CA VAL A 70 -5.55 21.68 -9.88
C VAL A 70 -6.21 23.00 -9.42
N HIS A 71 -5.77 23.54 -8.29
CA HIS A 71 -6.26 24.82 -7.78
C HIS A 71 -6.06 25.97 -8.79
N GLY A 72 -4.86 26.09 -9.37
CA GLY A 72 -4.57 27.11 -10.39
C GLY A 72 -5.44 26.95 -11.64
N ARG A 73 -5.65 25.72 -12.10
CA ARG A 73 -6.47 25.43 -13.28
C ARG A 73 -7.95 25.70 -13.02
N LEU A 74 -8.49 25.31 -11.86
CA LEU A 74 -9.88 25.60 -11.49
C LEU A 74 -10.18 27.11 -11.43
N ARG A 75 -9.24 27.90 -10.90
CA ARG A 75 -9.36 29.36 -10.88
C ARG A 75 -9.34 30.00 -12.27
N ALA A 76 -8.57 29.44 -13.19
CA ALA A 76 -8.40 29.99 -14.53
C ALA A 76 -9.51 29.58 -15.53
N SER A 77 -10.18 28.45 -15.27
CA SER A 77 -11.04 27.80 -16.27
C SER A 77 -12.54 28.17 -16.17
N GLY A 78 -12.97 28.84 -15.10
CA GLY A 78 -14.38 29.13 -14.88
C GLY A 78 -15.28 27.89 -14.72
N ILE A 79 -14.71 26.74 -14.35
CA ILE A 79 -15.44 25.49 -14.09
C ILE A 79 -16.50 25.76 -13.02
N SER A 80 -17.75 25.43 -13.32
CA SER A 80 -18.89 25.75 -12.50
C SER A 80 -19.14 24.85 -11.30
N GLY A 81 -18.54 23.64 -11.27
CA GLY A 81 -18.66 22.71 -10.16
C GLY A 81 -18.73 21.24 -10.57
N PRO A 82 -19.16 20.35 -9.65
CA PRO A 82 -19.29 18.92 -9.92
C PRO A 82 -20.23 18.65 -11.11
N GLY A 83 -19.80 17.77 -12.02
CA GLY A 83 -20.53 17.43 -13.23
C GLY A 83 -20.18 18.29 -14.45
N ASP A 84 -19.31 19.29 -14.33
CA ASP A 84 -18.78 20.02 -15.47
C ASP A 84 -17.84 19.12 -16.29
N PRO A 85 -18.08 18.93 -17.61
CA PRO A 85 -17.21 18.08 -18.45
C PRO A 85 -15.73 18.50 -18.45
N ALA A 86 -15.46 19.78 -18.21
CA ALA A 86 -14.09 20.28 -18.10
C ALA A 86 -13.32 19.71 -16.89
N LEU A 87 -14.03 19.19 -15.86
CA LEU A 87 -13.40 18.47 -14.75
C LEU A 87 -12.81 17.13 -15.16
N GLU A 88 -13.45 16.41 -16.06
CA GLU A 88 -12.93 15.13 -16.57
C GLU A 88 -11.67 15.34 -17.40
N GLU A 89 -11.64 16.40 -18.20
CA GLU A 89 -10.46 16.77 -18.97
C GLU A 89 -9.33 17.21 -18.06
N LEU A 90 -9.62 18.07 -17.08
CA LEU A 90 -8.65 18.49 -16.05
C LEU A 90 -8.11 17.28 -15.26
N PHE A 91 -8.96 16.32 -14.93
CA PHE A 91 -8.51 15.08 -14.27
C PHE A 91 -7.52 14.30 -15.13
N ARG A 92 -7.84 14.04 -16.40
CA ARG A 92 -6.95 13.32 -17.34
C ARG A 92 -5.61 14.03 -17.52
N GLU A 93 -5.64 15.35 -17.71
CA GLU A 93 -4.45 16.19 -17.83
C GLU A 93 -3.59 16.10 -16.55
N THR A 94 -4.23 16.26 -15.39
CA THR A 94 -3.57 16.20 -14.08
C THR A 94 -2.95 14.83 -13.86
N LYS A 95 -3.70 13.75 -14.13
CA LYS A 95 -3.19 12.39 -13.99
C LYS A 95 -1.98 12.15 -14.91
N THR A 96 -2.07 12.51 -16.17
CA THR A 96 -0.95 12.37 -17.13
C THR A 96 0.29 13.11 -16.67
N LYS A 97 0.12 14.34 -16.16
CA LYS A 97 1.23 15.19 -15.73
C LYS A 97 1.91 14.71 -14.45
N PHE A 98 1.15 14.18 -13.50
CA PHE A 98 1.63 13.87 -12.16
C PHE A 98 1.59 12.38 -11.81
N HIS A 99 1.22 11.52 -12.78
CA HIS A 99 1.31 10.08 -12.56
C HIS A 99 2.75 9.69 -12.28
N ARG A 100 2.95 8.96 -11.18
CA ARG A 100 4.26 8.39 -10.84
C ARG A 100 4.05 7.06 -10.14
N LYS A 101 4.94 6.12 -10.42
CA LYS A 101 5.04 4.88 -9.68
C LYS A 101 5.83 5.16 -8.39
N GLY A 102 5.28 4.78 -7.24
CA GLY A 102 5.98 4.88 -5.95
C GLY A 102 7.25 4.06 -5.95
N LYS A 103 8.28 4.56 -5.29
CA LYS A 103 9.55 3.84 -5.13
C LYS A 103 9.38 2.70 -4.15
N ALA A 104 10.06 1.59 -4.40
CA ALA A 104 10.09 0.44 -3.50
C ALA A 104 11.48 0.23 -2.92
N VAL A 105 11.54 -0.15 -1.65
CA VAL A 105 12.77 -0.62 -1.00
C VAL A 105 12.50 -1.95 -0.31
N MET A 106 13.29 -2.97 -0.66
CA MET A 106 13.16 -4.32 -0.10
C MET A 106 14.21 -4.55 0.98
N ILE A 107 13.76 -4.88 2.18
CA ILE A 107 14.61 -5.24 3.30
C ILE A 107 14.76 -6.75 3.35
N LEU A 108 15.92 -7.23 2.97
CA LEU A 108 16.31 -8.63 2.98
C LEU A 108 17.15 -8.94 4.24
N GLY A 109 17.21 -10.18 4.67
CA GLY A 109 18.06 -10.58 5.77
C GLY A 109 18.88 -11.81 5.42
N ALA A 110 20.13 -11.85 5.87
CA ALA A 110 20.97 -13.04 5.71
C ALA A 110 20.39 -14.27 6.44
N THR A 111 19.60 -14.02 7.50
CA THR A 111 18.90 -15.06 8.30
C THR A 111 17.48 -14.60 8.68
N SER A 112 16.66 -15.53 9.19
CA SER A 112 15.31 -15.23 9.65
C SER A 112 15.29 -14.13 10.72
N ASP A 113 16.19 -14.13 11.68
CA ASP A 113 16.22 -13.23 12.84
C ASP A 113 17.21 -12.06 12.70
N ALA A 114 17.62 -11.73 11.48
CA ALA A 114 18.58 -10.65 11.20
C ALA A 114 18.08 -9.23 11.57
N GLY A 115 16.82 -9.06 11.99
CA GLY A 115 16.27 -7.75 12.36
C GLY A 115 15.52 -7.03 11.24
N LYS A 116 15.16 -7.71 10.14
CA LYS A 116 14.42 -7.15 9.00
C LYS A 116 13.21 -6.31 9.41
N SER A 117 12.36 -6.87 10.27
CA SER A 117 11.11 -6.23 10.69
C SER A 117 11.34 -4.92 11.45
N VAL A 118 12.39 -4.86 12.28
CA VAL A 118 12.77 -3.64 13.01
C VAL A 118 13.23 -2.57 12.04
N ILE A 119 14.10 -2.92 11.10
CA ILE A 119 14.64 -1.99 10.07
C ILE A 119 13.50 -1.50 9.16
N ALA A 120 12.63 -2.38 8.68
CA ALA A 120 11.48 -2.00 7.86
C ALA A 120 10.54 -1.04 8.62
N THR A 121 10.25 -1.33 9.90
CA THR A 121 9.44 -0.44 10.76
C THR A 121 10.09 0.93 10.93
N ALA A 122 11.40 0.97 11.19
CA ALA A 122 12.15 2.22 11.34
C ALA A 122 12.16 3.05 10.05
N ILE A 123 12.35 2.42 8.89
CA ILE A 123 12.31 3.11 7.59
C ILE A 123 10.90 3.66 7.32
N CYS A 124 9.84 2.88 7.56
CA CYS A 124 8.46 3.36 7.49
C CYS A 124 8.27 4.62 8.33
N ARG A 125 8.74 4.60 9.58
CA ARG A 125 8.62 5.74 10.49
C ARG A 125 9.43 6.95 10.02
N ILE A 126 10.68 6.76 9.63
CA ILE A 126 11.57 7.84 9.16
C ILE A 126 10.99 8.54 7.93
N LEU A 127 10.50 7.77 6.95
CA LEU A 127 9.91 8.33 5.73
C LEU A 127 8.61 9.09 6.04
N ASN A 128 7.76 8.54 6.92
CA ASN A 128 6.56 9.23 7.38
C ASN A 128 6.90 10.54 8.12
N ASP A 129 7.90 10.55 9.00
CA ASP A 129 8.33 11.76 9.72
C ASP A 129 8.92 12.82 8.78
N ARG A 130 9.46 12.40 7.64
CA ARG A 130 9.88 13.29 6.54
C ARG A 130 8.72 13.78 5.67
N GLY A 131 7.50 13.32 5.94
CA GLY A 131 6.27 13.78 5.29
C GLY A 131 5.92 13.09 3.97
N TYR A 132 6.56 11.96 3.67
CA TYR A 132 6.17 11.13 2.53
C TYR A 132 4.94 10.29 2.85
N SER A 133 4.15 9.98 1.82
CA SER A 133 3.14 8.92 1.90
C SER A 133 3.84 7.56 1.79
N VAL A 134 3.75 6.74 2.83
CA VAL A 134 4.50 5.49 2.96
C VAL A 134 3.56 4.35 3.30
N THR A 135 3.84 3.17 2.79
CA THR A 135 3.16 1.94 3.16
C THR A 135 4.16 0.80 3.35
N PRO A 136 3.97 -0.09 4.35
CA PRO A 136 4.71 -1.34 4.40
C PRO A 136 4.16 -2.33 3.38
N PHE A 137 4.97 -3.35 3.07
CA PHE A 137 4.54 -4.49 2.28
C PHE A 137 5.32 -5.76 2.66
N LYS A 138 4.62 -6.85 2.80
CA LYS A 138 5.20 -8.19 2.88
C LYS A 138 4.30 -9.16 2.13
N SER A 139 4.78 -9.65 1.00
CA SER A 139 3.98 -10.47 0.09
C SER A 139 3.41 -11.71 0.77
N GLN A 140 4.27 -12.42 1.52
CA GLN A 140 3.95 -13.62 2.26
C GLN A 140 4.49 -13.52 3.68
N ASN A 141 3.66 -13.80 4.66
CA ASN A 141 4.08 -13.93 6.05
C ASN A 141 3.60 -15.25 6.64
N MET A 142 4.44 -15.90 7.43
CA MET A 142 4.08 -17.10 8.19
C MET A 142 3.94 -16.70 9.66
N SER A 143 2.70 -16.64 10.15
CA SER A 143 2.42 -16.21 11.52
C SER A 143 1.04 -16.63 11.98
N LEU A 144 0.92 -17.05 13.24
CA LEU A 144 -0.37 -17.23 13.92
C LEU A 144 -0.92 -15.91 14.46
N ASN A 145 -0.05 -14.89 14.61
CA ASN A 145 -0.44 -13.58 15.14
C ASN A 145 -0.97 -12.69 14.01
N SER A 146 -2.26 -12.37 14.08
CA SER A 146 -2.93 -11.58 13.08
C SER A 146 -3.78 -10.46 13.67
N ARG A 147 -4.19 -9.53 12.83
CA ARG A 147 -5.13 -8.45 13.10
C ARG A 147 -6.20 -8.42 12.02
N VAL A 148 -7.39 -7.98 12.41
CA VAL A 148 -8.48 -7.74 11.47
C VAL A 148 -8.50 -6.25 11.12
N THR A 149 -8.49 -5.94 9.83
CA THR A 149 -8.61 -4.57 9.31
C THR A 149 -10.03 -4.04 9.52
N HIS A 150 -10.23 -2.73 9.35
CA HIS A 150 -11.56 -2.11 9.44
C HIS A 150 -12.59 -2.64 8.42
N LYS A 151 -12.12 -3.28 7.33
CA LYS A 151 -12.97 -3.95 6.33
C LYS A 151 -13.19 -5.45 6.61
N GLY A 152 -12.74 -5.97 7.76
CA GLY A 152 -12.90 -7.37 8.12
C GLY A 152 -11.84 -8.32 7.54
N HIS A 153 -10.82 -7.82 6.88
CA HIS A 153 -9.74 -8.61 6.30
C HIS A 153 -8.64 -8.92 7.32
N GLU A 154 -8.07 -10.09 7.24
CA GLU A 154 -6.99 -10.52 8.13
C GLU A 154 -5.61 -10.22 7.55
N ILE A 155 -4.74 -9.63 8.36
CA ILE A 155 -3.34 -9.35 8.06
C ILE A 155 -2.46 -9.75 9.24
N SER A 156 -1.16 -9.91 9.02
CA SER A 156 -0.21 -10.17 10.10
C SER A 156 -0.11 -8.96 11.04
N MET A 157 0.06 -9.24 12.35
CA MET A 157 0.22 -8.21 13.38
C MET A 157 1.44 -7.31 13.14
N ILE A 158 2.53 -7.86 12.59
CA ILE A 158 3.72 -7.05 12.31
C ILE A 158 3.48 -6.05 11.19
N GLN A 159 2.72 -6.39 10.15
CA GLN A 159 2.38 -5.46 9.08
C GLN A 159 1.39 -4.38 9.56
N ASP A 160 0.49 -4.69 10.50
CA ASP A 160 -0.33 -3.66 11.16
C ASP A 160 0.55 -2.68 11.96
N LEU A 161 1.55 -3.17 12.68
CA LEU A 161 2.52 -2.33 13.40
C LEU A 161 3.32 -1.43 12.46
N GLN A 162 3.83 -1.99 11.36
CA GLN A 162 4.55 -1.23 10.34
C GLN A 162 3.66 -0.18 9.67
N ALA A 163 2.39 -0.50 9.40
CA ALA A 163 1.42 0.44 8.87
C ALA A 163 1.21 1.64 9.81
N ARG A 164 1.12 1.40 11.12
CA ARG A 164 1.05 2.48 12.13
C ARG A 164 2.31 3.35 12.14
N ALA A 165 3.49 2.74 12.03
CA ALA A 165 4.75 3.47 11.92
C ALA A 165 4.80 4.33 10.65
N ALA A 166 4.26 3.83 9.54
CA ALA A 166 4.10 4.54 8.29
C ALA A 166 3.01 5.62 8.29
N GLY A 167 2.23 5.74 9.37
CA GLY A 167 1.10 6.69 9.45
C GLY A 167 -0.17 6.23 8.73
N VAL A 168 -0.24 4.97 8.31
CA VAL A 168 -1.42 4.39 7.66
C VAL A 168 -2.45 4.01 8.73
N SER A 169 -3.49 4.81 8.89
CA SER A 169 -4.52 4.62 9.92
C SER A 169 -5.50 3.48 9.64
N ARG A 170 -5.69 3.15 8.35
CA ARG A 170 -6.61 2.11 7.88
C ARG A 170 -5.88 1.16 6.91
N PRO A 171 -5.08 0.22 7.43
CA PRO A 171 -4.34 -0.69 6.57
C PRO A 171 -5.27 -1.57 5.74
N SER A 172 -4.90 -1.83 4.48
CA SER A 172 -5.54 -2.78 3.59
C SER A 172 -4.86 -4.14 3.68
N PHE A 173 -5.55 -5.21 3.34
CA PHE A 173 -4.94 -6.54 3.16
C PHE A 173 -3.79 -6.54 2.13
N ARG A 174 -3.76 -5.57 1.26
CA ARG A 174 -2.73 -5.44 0.21
C ARG A 174 -1.32 -5.24 0.74
N ILE A 175 -1.19 -4.81 2.00
CA ILE A 175 0.14 -4.74 2.65
C ILE A 175 0.68 -6.12 3.07
N ASN A 176 -0.21 -7.13 3.14
CA ASN A 176 0.13 -8.52 3.41
C ASN A 176 -0.88 -9.45 2.72
N PRO A 177 -0.78 -9.61 1.39
CA PRO A 177 -1.78 -10.33 0.62
C PRO A 177 -1.82 -11.83 0.91
N ILE A 178 -0.74 -12.42 1.44
CA ILE A 178 -0.66 -13.85 1.78
C ILE A 178 -0.21 -14.00 3.22
N LEU A 179 -1.08 -14.58 4.06
CA LEU A 179 -0.74 -14.96 5.42
C LEU A 179 -0.91 -16.47 5.58
N MET A 180 0.16 -17.14 5.96
CA MET A 180 0.18 -18.58 6.24
C MET A 180 0.10 -18.82 7.74
N LYS A 181 -0.83 -19.67 8.16
CA LYS A 181 -1.02 -20.09 9.55
C LYS A 181 -0.68 -21.56 9.68
N PRO A 182 0.51 -21.93 10.20
CA PRO A 182 0.88 -23.32 10.41
C PRO A 182 -0.12 -24.06 11.31
N LYS A 183 -0.53 -25.25 10.89
CA LYS A 183 -1.46 -26.15 11.62
C LYS A 183 -0.79 -27.40 12.18
N GLY A 184 0.48 -27.63 11.87
CA GLY A 184 1.19 -28.88 12.14
C GLY A 184 1.20 -29.81 10.92
N ASP A 185 1.98 -30.89 11.01
CA ASP A 185 2.09 -31.96 9.98
C ASP A 185 2.35 -31.46 8.55
N GLY A 186 3.10 -30.35 8.42
CA GLY A 186 3.43 -29.74 7.12
C GLY A 186 2.26 -29.04 6.42
N MET A 187 1.14 -28.84 7.14
CA MET A 187 -0.04 -28.14 6.65
C MET A 187 -0.07 -26.68 7.14
N SER A 188 -0.57 -25.80 6.31
CA SER A 188 -0.86 -24.40 6.68
C SER A 188 -2.22 -23.96 6.12
N GLN A 189 -2.97 -23.24 6.93
CA GLN A 189 -4.10 -22.46 6.40
C GLN A 189 -3.54 -21.24 5.71
N VAL A 190 -3.93 -21.03 4.46
CA VAL A 190 -3.61 -19.85 3.66
C VAL A 190 -4.77 -18.85 3.75
N VAL A 191 -4.45 -17.64 4.16
CA VAL A 191 -5.32 -16.48 4.06
C VAL A 191 -4.85 -15.67 2.87
N LEU A 192 -5.67 -15.56 1.84
CA LEU A 192 -5.39 -14.84 0.60
C LEU A 192 -6.21 -13.55 0.58
N GLU A 193 -5.55 -12.43 0.37
CA GLU A 193 -6.18 -11.11 0.31
C GLU A 193 -7.12 -10.83 1.51
N GLY A 194 -6.70 -11.33 2.67
CA GLY A 194 -7.39 -11.12 3.95
C GLY A 194 -8.54 -12.08 4.27
N VAL A 195 -8.81 -13.08 3.42
CA VAL A 195 -9.84 -14.09 3.67
C VAL A 195 -9.25 -15.51 3.59
N PRO A 196 -9.73 -16.48 4.41
CA PRO A 196 -9.28 -17.86 4.33
C PRO A 196 -9.54 -18.46 2.94
N ALA A 197 -8.50 -18.98 2.29
CA ALA A 197 -8.56 -19.60 0.97
C ALA A 197 -8.52 -21.12 1.01
N GLY A 198 -8.05 -21.71 2.11
CA GLY A 198 -7.98 -23.16 2.29
C GLY A 198 -6.73 -23.60 3.04
N ASP A 199 -6.59 -24.91 3.20
CA ASP A 199 -5.45 -25.56 3.79
C ASP A 199 -4.57 -26.17 2.69
N TYR A 200 -3.28 -25.92 2.75
CA TYR A 200 -2.32 -26.40 1.78
C TYR A 200 -1.19 -27.16 2.47
N SER A 201 -0.77 -28.27 1.87
CA SER A 201 0.54 -28.84 2.19
C SER A 201 1.65 -27.94 1.67
N SER A 202 2.87 -28.07 2.19
CA SER A 202 4.03 -27.31 1.65
C SER A 202 4.23 -27.60 0.15
N ALA A 203 4.01 -28.84 -0.29
CA ALA A 203 4.15 -29.21 -1.70
C ALA A 203 3.12 -28.51 -2.58
N ASP A 204 1.83 -28.58 -2.23
CA ASP A 204 0.74 -27.96 -3.00
C ASP A 204 0.85 -26.44 -2.97
N TYR A 205 1.31 -25.87 -1.86
CA TYR A 205 1.54 -24.43 -1.77
C TYR A 205 2.54 -23.95 -2.82
N TYR A 206 3.68 -24.61 -2.95
CA TYR A 206 4.71 -24.19 -3.91
C TYR A 206 4.42 -24.62 -5.34
N SER A 207 3.72 -25.74 -5.55
CA SER A 207 3.43 -26.23 -6.92
C SER A 207 2.17 -25.65 -7.57
N GLU A 208 1.16 -25.30 -6.77
CA GLU A 208 -0.14 -24.85 -7.29
C GLU A 208 -0.50 -23.41 -6.87
N PHE A 209 -0.35 -23.08 -5.57
CA PHE A 209 -0.77 -21.79 -5.06
C PHE A 209 0.17 -20.65 -5.47
N VAL A 210 1.47 -20.82 -5.31
CA VAL A 210 2.47 -19.78 -5.63
C VAL A 210 2.49 -19.41 -7.10
N PRO A 211 2.52 -20.35 -8.07
CA PRO A 211 2.57 -19.99 -9.50
C PRO A 211 1.31 -19.30 -10.03
N GLY A 212 0.18 -19.49 -9.37
CA GLY A 212 -1.13 -18.94 -9.73
C GLY A 212 -1.58 -17.83 -8.79
N PRO A 213 -2.53 -18.14 -7.88
CA PRO A 213 -3.17 -17.13 -7.01
C PRO A 213 -2.18 -16.28 -6.21
N GLY A 214 -1.08 -16.89 -5.75
CA GLY A 214 -0.06 -16.19 -4.96
C GLY A 214 0.67 -15.11 -5.76
N THR A 215 1.14 -15.44 -6.96
CA THR A 215 1.83 -14.49 -7.85
C THR A 215 0.88 -13.37 -8.31
N ASP A 216 -0.37 -13.69 -8.59
CA ASP A 216 -1.37 -12.71 -9.00
C ASP A 216 -1.70 -11.74 -7.87
N ALA A 217 -1.86 -12.22 -6.64
CA ALA A 217 -2.10 -11.38 -5.47
C ALA A 217 -0.90 -10.47 -5.15
N LEU A 218 0.34 -11.00 -5.30
CA LEU A 218 1.57 -10.22 -5.21
C LEU A 218 1.54 -9.03 -6.16
N LYS A 219 1.36 -9.28 -7.46
CA LYS A 219 1.38 -8.25 -8.49
C LYS A 219 0.28 -7.20 -8.28
N ARG A 220 -0.97 -7.64 -8.11
CA ARG A 220 -2.09 -6.71 -7.84
C ARG A 220 -1.84 -5.82 -6.64
N SER A 221 -1.26 -6.38 -5.57
CA SER A 221 -0.97 -5.61 -4.36
C SER A 221 0.14 -4.59 -4.55
N ILE A 222 1.22 -4.96 -5.23
CA ILE A 222 2.33 -4.04 -5.55
C ILE A 222 1.83 -2.89 -6.43
N ASP A 223 1.12 -3.19 -7.52
CA ASP A 223 0.60 -2.18 -8.44
C ASP A 223 -0.33 -1.20 -7.72
N PHE A 224 -1.24 -1.74 -6.88
CA PHE A 224 -2.12 -0.93 -6.04
C PHE A 224 -1.35 0.00 -5.09
N LEU A 225 -0.32 -0.50 -4.42
CA LEU A 225 0.41 0.29 -3.44
C LEU A 225 1.31 1.32 -4.13
N GLN A 226 2.01 0.94 -5.20
CA GLN A 226 2.90 1.86 -5.92
C GLN A 226 2.15 2.96 -6.68
N SER A 227 0.89 2.75 -7.07
CA SER A 227 0.09 3.82 -7.68
C SER A 227 -0.37 4.89 -6.67
N ARG A 228 -0.36 4.58 -5.37
CA ARG A 228 -0.96 5.44 -4.32
C ARG A 228 0.03 6.06 -3.35
N TYR A 229 1.15 5.41 -3.10
CA TYR A 229 2.14 5.83 -2.10
C TYR A 229 3.43 6.31 -2.77
N ASP A 230 4.14 7.22 -2.11
CA ASP A 230 5.47 7.66 -2.55
C ASP A 230 6.51 6.56 -2.36
N PHE A 231 6.37 5.78 -1.27
CA PHE A 231 7.28 4.70 -0.92
C PHE A 231 6.53 3.46 -0.48
N VAL A 232 6.97 2.30 -0.97
CA VAL A 232 6.59 0.96 -0.49
C VAL A 232 7.81 0.35 0.19
N VAL A 233 7.74 0.18 1.51
CA VAL A 233 8.80 -0.46 2.30
C VAL A 233 8.49 -1.93 2.41
N MET A 234 9.24 -2.74 1.67
CA MET A 234 9.02 -4.17 1.55
C MET A 234 9.89 -4.95 2.54
N GLU A 235 9.36 -6.02 3.10
CA GLU A 235 10.08 -6.93 3.98
C GLU A 235 10.08 -8.33 3.41
N GLY A 236 11.27 -8.91 3.25
CA GLY A 236 11.43 -10.31 2.86
C GLY A 236 11.14 -11.30 3.99
N ALA A 237 11.07 -12.57 3.65
CA ALA A 237 10.90 -13.67 4.59
C ALA A 237 12.08 -14.64 4.50
N GLY A 238 12.59 -15.13 5.64
CA GLY A 238 13.76 -16.01 5.66
C GLY A 238 15.02 -15.33 5.09
N SER A 239 15.77 -16.09 4.32
CA SER A 239 16.96 -15.63 3.59
C SER A 239 16.73 -15.72 2.07
N PRO A 240 17.15 -14.72 1.28
CA PRO A 240 17.10 -14.79 -0.18
C PRO A 240 18.12 -15.79 -0.77
N ALA A 241 19.02 -16.33 0.04
CA ALA A 241 20.04 -17.28 -0.38
C ALA A 241 19.58 -18.76 -0.38
N GLU A 242 18.30 -19.01 -0.09
CA GLU A 242 17.72 -20.37 -0.18
C GLU A 242 17.47 -20.73 -1.66
N ILE A 243 18.55 -21.16 -2.34
CA ILE A 243 18.58 -21.43 -3.79
C ILE A 243 17.54 -22.48 -4.21
N ASN A 244 17.21 -23.41 -3.32
CA ASN A 244 16.29 -24.52 -3.62
C ASN A 244 14.84 -24.09 -3.89
N ILE A 245 14.46 -22.88 -3.48
CA ILE A 245 13.09 -22.34 -3.65
C ILE A 245 13.08 -21.04 -4.46
N TYR A 246 14.19 -20.67 -5.12
CA TYR A 246 14.33 -19.38 -5.81
C TYR A 246 13.18 -19.12 -6.80
N ASP A 247 12.81 -20.11 -7.61
CA ASP A 247 11.73 -19.98 -8.60
C ASP A 247 10.33 -19.88 -7.98
N SER A 248 10.20 -20.26 -6.70
CA SER A 248 8.95 -20.24 -5.95
C SER A 248 8.93 -19.18 -4.84
N ASP A 249 10.02 -18.41 -4.69
CA ASP A 249 10.18 -17.43 -3.62
C ASP A 249 9.50 -16.09 -3.96
N ILE A 250 8.20 -16.04 -3.76
CA ILE A 250 7.43 -14.78 -3.90
C ILE A 250 7.64 -13.81 -2.73
N ALA A 251 8.43 -14.18 -1.72
CA ALA A 251 8.63 -13.37 -0.53
C ALA A 251 9.86 -12.45 -0.60
N ASN A 252 10.84 -12.78 -1.42
CA ASN A 252 12.11 -12.04 -1.51
C ASN A 252 12.36 -11.48 -2.92
N MET A 253 13.24 -12.11 -3.70
CA MET A 253 13.71 -11.52 -4.97
C MET A 253 12.61 -11.33 -6.00
N ARG A 254 11.67 -12.26 -6.16
CA ARG A 254 10.55 -12.08 -7.11
C ARG A 254 9.63 -10.92 -6.71
N ALA A 255 9.44 -10.69 -5.41
CA ALA A 255 8.71 -9.52 -4.95
C ALA A 255 9.49 -8.22 -5.21
N ALA A 256 10.81 -8.23 -4.99
CA ALA A 256 11.68 -7.10 -5.28
C ALA A 256 11.68 -6.74 -6.78
N GLU A 257 11.82 -7.75 -7.65
CA GLU A 257 11.76 -7.61 -9.11
C GLU A 257 10.41 -7.06 -9.58
N ALA A 258 9.29 -7.61 -9.07
CA ALA A 258 7.95 -7.15 -9.43
C ALA A 258 7.71 -5.68 -9.07
N ALA A 259 8.34 -5.20 -7.99
CA ALA A 259 8.23 -3.82 -7.53
C ALA A 259 9.30 -2.88 -8.10
N ASP A 260 10.29 -3.39 -8.83
CA ASP A 260 11.51 -2.65 -9.20
C ASP A 260 12.16 -2.01 -7.96
N ALA A 261 12.39 -2.82 -6.93
CA ALA A 261 12.80 -2.35 -5.61
C ALA A 261 14.33 -2.29 -5.45
N ASP A 262 14.81 -1.22 -4.85
CA ASP A 262 16.16 -1.18 -4.29
C ASP A 262 16.26 -2.14 -3.09
N CYS A 263 17.32 -2.93 -3.00
CA CYS A 263 17.49 -3.94 -1.96
C CYS A 263 18.49 -3.51 -0.89
N ILE A 264 18.12 -3.70 0.38
CA ILE A 264 18.99 -3.53 1.55
C ILE A 264 19.12 -4.89 2.23
N LEU A 265 20.36 -5.41 2.31
CA LEU A 265 20.65 -6.65 3.02
C LEU A 265 21.03 -6.37 4.47
N VAL A 266 20.26 -6.91 5.40
CA VAL A 266 20.54 -6.87 6.84
C VAL A 266 21.31 -8.12 7.23
N VAL A 267 22.49 -7.94 7.80
CA VAL A 267 23.37 -9.00 8.24
C VAL A 267 23.56 -8.90 9.75
N ASN A 268 23.36 -9.99 10.46
CA ASN A 268 23.74 -10.09 11.87
C ASN A 268 25.23 -10.40 11.96
N VAL A 269 25.97 -9.58 12.69
CA VAL A 269 27.40 -9.77 12.95
C VAL A 269 27.55 -10.14 14.42
N GLU A 270 27.59 -11.45 14.69
CA GLU A 270 27.95 -11.96 16.01
C GLU A 270 29.48 -12.12 16.09
N TRP A 271 30.05 -11.67 17.22
CA TRP A 271 31.49 -11.79 17.52
C TRP A 271 31.74 -12.99 18.42
#